data_e56098cb035d2a648824d2e97da1ae64
#
_entry.id   e56098cb035d2a648824d2e97da1ae64
#
_cell.length_a   1.000
_cell.length_b   1.000
_cell.length_c   1.000
_cell.angle_alpha   90.00
_cell.angle_beta   90.00
_cell.angle_gamma   90.00
#
_symmetry.space_group_name_H-M   'P 1'
#
loop_
_entity.id
_entity.type
_entity.pdbx_description
1 polymer ?
#
loop_
_entity_poly.entity_id
_entity_poly.type
_entity_poly.pdbx_seq_one_letter_code
_entity_poly.pdbx_strand_id
1 'polypeptide(L)'
;STVVPKCVTITLRSVIDYTDWVTETFAITEEDSFGNQAPFYFDNSILDIYSTIKSGATTYIIPKNLFAQPVPLLEYIREKKINTIFWVPSALIVVAKLKAFRNVDLTDTLKRVLFCGEVMPNKQLNVWRKFLPDVLYANLYGPTEITDACTYYIVDREFSDDEPLPIGIP
;
A
#
# COMPACT_ATOMS: atom_id res chain seq x y z
N SER A 1 -9.27 -13.35 14.17
CA SER A 1 -10.06 -13.94 15.25
C SER A 1 -10.30 -15.40 14.92
N THR A 2 -10.08 -16.26 15.91
CA THR A 2 -9.98 -17.72 15.66
C THR A 2 -11.28 -18.48 15.89
N VAL A 3 -12.35 -17.87 16.39
CA VAL A 3 -13.55 -18.65 16.78
C VAL A 3 -14.87 -18.02 16.29
N VAL A 4 -15.06 -16.72 16.42
CA VAL A 4 -16.26 -16.02 15.93
C VAL A 4 -15.83 -14.72 15.26
N PRO A 5 -16.26 -14.41 14.03
CA PRO A 5 -15.98 -13.14 13.39
C PRO A 5 -16.54 -11.99 14.24
N LYS A 6 -15.70 -10.97 14.48
CA LYS A 6 -16.11 -9.73 15.13
C LYS A 6 -16.45 -8.71 14.06
N CYS A 7 -17.59 -8.05 14.20
CA CYS A 7 -17.96 -6.92 13.36
C CYS A 7 -17.57 -5.63 14.06
N VAL A 8 -17.05 -4.68 13.30
CA VAL A 8 -16.79 -3.31 13.72
C VAL A 8 -17.74 -2.39 12.98
N THR A 9 -18.42 -1.53 13.71
CA THR A 9 -19.32 -0.53 13.10
C THR A 9 -18.54 0.75 12.84
N ILE A 10 -18.37 1.10 11.58
CA ILE A 10 -17.71 2.33 11.14
C ILE A 10 -18.77 3.26 10.53
N THR A 11 -18.75 4.54 10.93
CA THR A 11 -19.68 5.53 10.38
C THR A 11 -19.24 5.99 9.00
N LEU A 12 -20.18 6.38 8.15
CA LEU A 12 -19.84 7.01 6.86
C LEU A 12 -18.97 8.27 7.05
N ARG A 13 -19.20 9.03 8.12
CA ARG A 13 -18.41 10.21 8.47
C ARG A 13 -16.93 9.84 8.69
N SER A 14 -16.67 8.74 9.41
CA SER A 14 -15.29 8.26 9.64
C SER A 14 -14.60 7.85 8.34
N VAL A 15 -15.34 7.22 7.42
CA VAL A 15 -14.80 6.86 6.09
C VAL A 15 -14.47 8.11 5.27
N ILE A 16 -15.34 9.12 5.30
CA ILE A 16 -15.10 10.40 4.59
C ILE A 16 -13.86 11.08 5.18
N ASP A 17 -13.79 11.22 6.50
CA ASP A 17 -12.67 11.85 7.20
C ASP A 17 -11.33 11.15 6.89
N TYR A 18 -11.33 9.81 6.97
CA TYR A 18 -10.18 9.00 6.58
C TYR A 18 -9.77 9.21 5.12
N THR A 19 -10.74 9.24 4.22
CA THR A 19 -10.49 9.44 2.78
C THR A 19 -9.94 10.83 2.50
N ASP A 20 -10.45 11.85 3.19
CA ASP A 20 -9.96 13.23 3.12
C ASP A 20 -8.51 13.29 3.55
N TRP A 21 -8.20 12.73 4.72
CA TRP A 21 -6.85 12.64 5.24
C TRP A 21 -5.87 11.93 4.29
N VAL A 22 -6.24 10.77 3.74
CA VAL A 22 -5.40 10.00 2.81
C VAL A 22 -5.14 10.78 1.52
N THR A 23 -6.20 11.33 0.92
CA THR A 23 -6.06 12.01 -0.39
C THR A 23 -5.26 13.30 -0.27
N GLU A 24 -5.38 14.02 0.84
CA GLU A 24 -4.59 15.22 1.12
C GLU A 24 -3.13 14.88 1.47
N THR A 25 -2.90 13.92 2.38
CA THR A 25 -1.56 13.54 2.84
C THR A 25 -0.69 12.99 1.70
N PHE A 26 -1.26 12.18 0.82
CA PHE A 26 -0.52 11.54 -0.27
C PHE A 26 -0.73 12.23 -1.63
N ALA A 27 -1.39 13.39 -1.66
CA ALA A 27 -1.66 14.18 -2.86
C ALA A 27 -2.25 13.31 -4.00
N ILE A 28 -3.33 12.58 -3.70
CA ILE A 28 -4.03 11.71 -4.67
C ILE A 28 -4.91 12.57 -5.58
N THR A 29 -4.82 12.32 -6.88
CA THR A 29 -5.56 13.04 -7.93
C THR A 29 -6.25 12.08 -8.91
N GLU A 30 -7.00 12.63 -9.87
CA GLU A 30 -7.61 11.87 -10.96
C GLU A 30 -6.61 11.18 -11.89
N GLU A 31 -5.37 11.61 -11.90
CA GLU A 31 -4.29 11.01 -12.69
C GLU A 31 -3.71 9.75 -12.06
N ASP A 32 -4.09 9.45 -10.81
CA ASP A 32 -3.55 8.30 -10.10
C ASP A 32 -4.24 6.99 -10.49
N SER A 33 -3.47 5.91 -10.43
CA SER A 33 -3.94 4.55 -10.68
C SER A 33 -3.51 3.64 -9.54
N PHE A 34 -4.50 3.10 -8.83
CA PHE A 34 -4.28 2.17 -7.72
C PHE A 34 -4.20 0.73 -8.21
N GLY A 35 -3.30 -0.03 -7.60
CA GLY A 35 -3.25 -1.49 -7.71
C GLY A 35 -3.81 -2.15 -6.45
N ASN A 36 -5.10 -2.48 -6.43
CA ASN A 36 -5.74 -3.07 -5.27
C ASN A 36 -5.24 -4.50 -5.00
N GLN A 37 -4.83 -4.75 -3.77
CA GLN A 37 -4.42 -6.06 -3.26
C GLN A 37 -5.42 -6.64 -2.26
N ALA A 38 -5.96 -5.80 -1.38
CA ALA A 38 -6.82 -6.23 -0.30
C ALA A 38 -8.18 -6.71 -0.82
N PRO A 39 -8.69 -7.86 -0.38
CA PRO A 39 -10.07 -8.24 -0.63
C PRO A 39 -11.03 -7.21 -0.04
N PHE A 40 -12.15 -6.97 -0.70
CA PHE A 40 -13.12 -5.92 -0.32
C PHE A 40 -13.81 -6.13 1.04
N TYR A 41 -13.61 -7.27 1.67
CA TYR A 41 -14.08 -7.54 3.04
C TYR A 41 -13.00 -7.22 4.11
N PHE A 42 -11.82 -6.74 3.72
CA PHE A 42 -10.82 -6.17 4.61
C PHE A 42 -10.83 -4.65 4.51
N ASP A 43 -10.63 -3.98 5.64
CA ASP A 43 -10.61 -2.52 5.76
C ASP A 43 -9.53 -1.85 4.92
N ASN A 44 -8.37 -2.46 4.73
CA ASN A 44 -7.33 -1.93 3.83
C ASN A 44 -7.86 -1.62 2.41
N SER A 45 -8.94 -2.26 1.96
CA SER A 45 -9.54 -1.93 0.64
C SER A 45 -10.23 -0.57 0.61
N ILE A 46 -10.55 0.00 1.77
CA ILE A 46 -11.21 1.31 1.90
C ILE A 46 -10.35 2.41 1.29
N LEU A 47 -9.03 2.37 1.52
CA LEU A 47 -8.12 3.36 0.93
C LEU A 47 -8.25 3.40 -0.60
N ASP A 48 -8.09 2.27 -1.26
CA ASP A 48 -8.15 2.20 -2.72
C ASP A 48 -9.51 2.63 -3.27
N ILE A 49 -10.60 2.08 -2.70
CA ILE A 49 -11.97 2.30 -3.18
C ILE A 49 -12.39 3.76 -3.01
N TYR A 50 -12.30 4.28 -1.80
CA TYR A 50 -12.84 5.62 -1.50
C TYR A 50 -11.95 6.74 -1.99
N SER A 51 -10.61 6.55 -2.00
CA SER A 51 -9.72 7.52 -2.66
C SER A 51 -9.99 7.61 -4.16
N THR A 52 -10.25 6.48 -4.82
CA THR A 52 -10.65 6.46 -6.24
C THR A 52 -11.95 7.21 -6.47
N ILE A 53 -12.99 6.94 -5.65
CA ILE A 53 -14.29 7.61 -5.78
C ILE A 53 -14.17 9.12 -5.56
N LYS A 54 -13.41 9.52 -4.54
CA LYS A 54 -13.24 10.94 -4.19
C LYS A 54 -12.44 11.72 -5.23
N SER A 55 -11.32 11.17 -5.69
CA SER A 55 -10.39 11.88 -6.57
C SER A 55 -10.70 11.73 -8.07
N GLY A 56 -11.56 10.78 -8.46
CA GLY A 56 -11.75 10.40 -9.87
C GLY A 56 -10.60 9.54 -10.44
N ALA A 57 -9.73 9.01 -9.59
CA ALA A 57 -8.64 8.12 -9.95
C ALA A 57 -9.14 6.79 -10.55
N THR A 58 -8.21 5.92 -10.95
CA THR A 58 -8.51 4.58 -11.46
C THR A 58 -8.07 3.52 -10.48
N THR A 59 -8.87 2.49 -10.24
CA THR A 59 -8.43 1.30 -9.47
C THR A 59 -8.43 0.06 -10.33
N TYR A 60 -7.30 -0.63 -10.37
CA TYR A 60 -7.14 -1.95 -10.96
C TYR A 60 -7.20 -3.02 -9.87
N ILE A 61 -8.16 -3.93 -9.97
CA ILE A 61 -8.23 -5.11 -9.11
C ILE A 61 -7.21 -6.13 -9.64
N ILE A 62 -6.09 -6.26 -8.93
CA ILE A 62 -5.01 -7.17 -9.36
C ILE A 62 -5.46 -8.62 -9.16
N PRO A 63 -5.35 -9.48 -10.19
CA PRO A 63 -5.68 -10.90 -10.06
C PRO A 63 -4.88 -11.57 -8.93
N LYS A 64 -5.59 -12.22 -8.01
CA LYS A 64 -5.00 -12.80 -6.78
C LYS A 64 -3.84 -13.76 -7.05
N ASN A 65 -3.89 -14.52 -8.15
CA ASN A 65 -2.83 -15.45 -8.54
C ASN A 65 -1.51 -14.77 -8.89
N LEU A 66 -1.51 -13.49 -9.26
CA LEU A 66 -0.28 -12.75 -9.57
C LEU A 66 0.58 -12.51 -8.33
N PHE A 67 -0.01 -12.41 -7.13
CA PHE A 67 0.75 -12.24 -5.89
C PHE A 67 1.66 -13.44 -5.55
N ALA A 68 1.42 -14.60 -6.13
CA ALA A 68 2.32 -15.74 -6.07
C ALA A 68 3.40 -15.75 -7.18
N GLN A 69 3.33 -14.81 -8.13
CA GLN A 69 4.18 -14.71 -9.31
C GLN A 69 4.74 -13.28 -9.48
N PRO A 70 5.77 -12.91 -8.70
CA PRO A 70 6.21 -11.51 -8.61
C PRO A 70 6.64 -10.86 -9.92
N VAL A 71 7.23 -11.60 -10.86
CA VAL A 71 7.60 -11.01 -12.17
C VAL A 71 6.35 -10.68 -12.99
N PRO A 72 5.39 -11.58 -13.22
CA PRO A 72 4.10 -11.25 -13.84
C PRO A 72 3.32 -10.15 -13.10
N LEU A 73 3.42 -10.09 -11.76
CA LEU A 73 2.80 -9.03 -10.97
C LEU A 73 3.38 -7.65 -11.33
N LEU A 74 4.71 -7.52 -11.38
CA LEU A 74 5.35 -6.25 -11.74
C LEU A 74 5.11 -5.89 -13.22
N GLU A 75 5.06 -6.87 -14.11
CA GLU A 75 4.69 -6.64 -15.51
C GLU A 75 3.26 -6.10 -15.64
N TYR A 76 2.31 -6.65 -14.87
CA TYR A 76 0.94 -6.15 -14.80
C TYR A 76 0.89 -4.70 -14.31
N ILE A 77 1.63 -4.37 -13.24
CA ILE A 77 1.73 -3.00 -12.70
C ILE A 77 2.23 -2.05 -13.80
N ARG A 78 3.28 -2.43 -14.52
CA ARG A 78 3.84 -1.64 -15.60
C ARG A 78 2.86 -1.47 -16.78
N GLU A 79 2.24 -2.57 -17.23
CA GLU A 79 1.28 -2.57 -18.35
C GLU A 79 0.08 -1.66 -18.08
N LYS A 80 -0.47 -1.74 -16.86
CA LYS A 80 -1.63 -0.95 -16.44
C LYS A 80 -1.25 0.46 -15.95
N LYS A 81 0.04 0.81 -15.95
CA LYS A 81 0.56 2.09 -15.45
C LYS A 81 0.08 2.40 -14.03
N ILE A 82 0.04 1.38 -13.18
CA ILE A 82 -0.34 1.53 -11.77
C ILE A 82 0.77 2.32 -11.08
N ASN A 83 0.43 3.49 -10.54
CA ASN A 83 1.41 4.37 -9.92
C ASN A 83 1.33 4.40 -8.39
N THR A 84 0.27 3.85 -7.80
CA THR A 84 0.07 3.81 -6.35
C THR A 84 -0.38 2.41 -5.93
N ILE A 85 0.28 1.87 -4.92
CA ILE A 85 -0.11 0.60 -4.29
C ILE A 85 -0.23 0.79 -2.78
N PHE A 86 -1.28 0.20 -2.19
CA PHE A 86 -1.48 0.09 -0.76
C PHE A 86 -1.64 -1.38 -0.39
N TRP A 87 -0.57 -2.00 0.06
CA TRP A 87 -0.50 -3.43 0.27
C TRP A 87 -0.06 -3.80 1.68
N VAL A 88 -0.40 -5.00 2.10
CA VAL A 88 0.20 -5.56 3.33
C VAL A 88 1.68 -5.85 3.11
N PRO A 89 2.54 -5.67 4.13
CA PRO A 89 3.97 -5.95 4.06
C PRO A 89 4.32 -7.32 3.48
N SER A 90 3.57 -8.37 3.79
CA SER A 90 3.81 -9.72 3.25
C SER A 90 3.82 -9.77 1.72
N ALA A 91 2.96 -9.01 1.03
CA ALA A 91 2.96 -8.93 -0.43
C ALA A 91 4.24 -8.26 -0.98
N LEU A 92 4.68 -7.18 -0.35
CA LEU A 92 5.93 -6.49 -0.70
C LEU A 92 7.17 -7.37 -0.46
N ILE A 93 7.17 -8.11 0.65
CA ILE A 93 8.24 -9.05 1.02
C ILE A 93 8.45 -10.13 -0.05
N VAL A 94 7.38 -10.69 -0.60
CA VAL A 94 7.47 -11.72 -1.64
C VAL A 94 8.17 -11.18 -2.89
N VAL A 95 7.81 -9.98 -3.35
CA VAL A 95 8.45 -9.31 -4.49
C VAL A 95 9.95 -9.11 -4.25
N ALA A 96 10.32 -8.60 -3.07
CA ALA A 96 11.71 -8.36 -2.70
C ALA A 96 12.53 -9.65 -2.61
N LYS A 97 12.02 -10.68 -1.93
CA LYS A 97 12.70 -11.97 -1.72
C LYS A 97 12.93 -12.73 -3.02
N LEU A 98 11.98 -12.68 -3.94
CA LEU A 98 12.08 -13.39 -5.24
C LEU A 98 12.81 -12.56 -6.31
N LYS A 99 13.37 -11.40 -5.93
CA LYS A 99 14.24 -10.57 -6.79
C LYS A 99 13.58 -10.14 -8.12
N ALA A 100 12.26 -9.91 -8.10
CA ALA A 100 11.47 -9.62 -9.30
C ALA A 100 11.96 -8.37 -10.05
N PHE A 101 12.47 -7.37 -9.35
CA PHE A 101 13.04 -6.14 -9.92
C PHE A 101 14.25 -6.34 -10.86
N ARG A 102 14.86 -7.53 -10.87
CA ARG A 102 15.92 -7.83 -11.84
C ARG A 102 15.40 -8.00 -13.26
N ASN A 103 14.11 -8.24 -13.39
CA ASN A 103 13.46 -8.55 -14.66
C ASN A 103 12.51 -7.44 -15.12
N VAL A 104 12.01 -6.61 -14.21
CA VAL A 104 11.02 -5.58 -14.50
C VAL A 104 11.41 -4.28 -13.82
N ASP A 105 11.53 -3.24 -14.62
CA ASP A 105 11.75 -1.87 -14.16
C ASP A 105 10.39 -1.15 -14.00
N LEU A 106 10.21 -0.45 -12.87
CA LEU A 106 9.03 0.34 -12.54
C LEU A 106 9.38 1.80 -12.18
N THR A 107 10.59 2.26 -12.45
CA THR A 107 11.06 3.61 -12.07
C THR A 107 10.16 4.72 -12.61
N ASP A 108 9.68 4.57 -13.85
CA ASP A 108 8.77 5.53 -14.48
C ASP A 108 7.28 5.20 -14.25
N THR A 109 6.99 4.21 -13.42
CA THR A 109 5.63 3.72 -13.21
C THR A 109 5.13 4.03 -11.79
N LEU A 110 5.78 3.45 -10.78
CA LEU A 110 5.38 3.64 -9.39
C LEU A 110 5.81 5.00 -8.85
N LYS A 111 4.87 5.67 -8.19
CA LYS A 111 5.09 6.93 -7.47
C LYS A 111 4.97 6.73 -5.95
N ARG A 112 4.08 5.83 -5.51
CA ARG A 112 3.78 5.61 -4.09
C ARG A 112 3.66 4.12 -3.75
N VAL A 113 4.31 3.73 -2.68
CA VAL A 113 4.20 2.41 -2.03
C VAL A 113 3.80 2.63 -0.59
N LEU A 114 2.51 2.47 -0.31
CA LEU A 114 1.91 2.56 1.01
C LEU A 114 1.72 1.16 1.56
N PHE A 115 1.91 0.95 2.86
CA PHE A 115 1.72 -0.37 3.47
C PHE A 115 1.23 -0.28 4.90
N CYS A 116 0.38 -1.23 5.30
CA CYS A 116 -0.27 -1.28 6.61
C CYS A 116 -0.56 -2.73 7.03
N GLY A 117 -0.86 -2.93 8.30
CA GLY A 117 -1.43 -4.16 8.86
C GLY A 117 -0.43 -5.17 9.39
N GLU A 118 0.84 -5.08 9.03
CA GLU A 118 1.91 -5.98 9.49
C GLU A 118 3.21 -5.19 9.71
N VAL A 119 4.16 -5.79 10.41
CA VAL A 119 5.51 -5.20 10.54
C VAL A 119 6.25 -5.36 9.21
N MET A 120 6.71 -4.25 8.65
CA MET A 120 7.58 -4.24 7.46
C MET A 120 9.05 -4.36 7.86
N PRO A 121 9.76 -5.45 7.53
CA PRO A 121 11.19 -5.57 7.77
C PRO A 121 11.99 -4.65 6.85
N ASN A 122 12.88 -3.83 7.42
CA ASN A 122 13.67 -2.88 6.63
C ASN A 122 14.57 -3.57 5.59
N LYS A 123 15.05 -4.76 5.84
CA LYS A 123 15.81 -5.55 4.85
C LYS A 123 15.06 -5.70 3.52
N GLN A 124 13.76 -5.95 3.53
CA GLN A 124 12.96 -6.06 2.31
C GLN A 124 12.54 -4.70 1.77
N LEU A 125 12.25 -3.74 2.63
CA LEU A 125 11.98 -2.37 2.23
C LEU A 125 13.18 -1.73 1.53
N ASN A 126 14.39 -1.98 2.03
CA ASN A 126 15.63 -1.51 1.41
C ASN A 126 15.85 -2.08 0.00
N VAL A 127 15.35 -3.29 -0.29
CA VAL A 127 15.35 -3.82 -1.67
C VAL A 127 14.46 -2.98 -2.58
N TRP A 128 13.24 -2.64 -2.16
CA TRP A 128 12.34 -1.78 -2.92
C TRP A 128 12.96 -0.41 -3.17
N ARG A 129 13.47 0.23 -2.12
CA ARG A 129 14.09 1.56 -2.18
C ARG A 129 15.34 1.61 -3.06
N LYS A 130 16.11 0.53 -3.08
CA LYS A 130 17.29 0.41 -3.95
C LYS A 130 16.92 0.40 -5.43
N PHE A 131 15.83 -0.26 -5.82
CA PHE A 131 15.39 -0.35 -7.22
C PHE A 131 14.50 0.82 -7.62
N LEU A 132 13.80 1.43 -6.69
CA LEU A 132 12.84 2.51 -6.90
C LEU A 132 13.12 3.65 -5.90
N PRO A 133 14.25 4.37 -6.03
CA PRO A 133 14.69 5.35 -5.03
C PRO A 133 13.80 6.60 -4.96
N ASP A 134 13.14 6.97 -6.05
CA ASP A 134 12.32 8.19 -6.15
C ASP A 134 10.85 7.97 -5.77
N VAL A 135 10.49 6.75 -5.37
CA VAL A 135 9.14 6.41 -4.93
C VAL A 135 8.93 6.85 -3.48
N LEU A 136 7.76 7.42 -3.19
CA LEU A 136 7.33 7.68 -1.82
C LEU A 136 6.95 6.37 -1.14
N TYR A 137 7.58 6.07 -0.01
CA TYR A 137 7.25 4.94 0.85
C TYR A 137 6.63 5.44 2.14
N ALA A 138 5.49 4.89 2.53
CA ALA A 138 4.86 5.23 3.80
C ALA A 138 4.36 3.99 4.55
N ASN A 139 4.74 3.91 5.83
CA ASN A 139 4.24 2.94 6.78
C ASN A 139 3.02 3.53 7.49
N LEU A 140 1.86 2.94 7.28
CA LEU A 140 0.61 3.33 7.93
C LEU A 140 0.31 2.35 9.07
N TYR A 141 -0.35 2.84 10.11
CA TYR A 141 -0.77 2.03 11.23
C TYR A 141 -2.16 2.44 11.73
N GLY A 142 -2.99 1.44 11.99
CA GLY A 142 -4.28 1.57 12.67
C GLY A 142 -5.00 0.23 12.78
N PRO A 143 -5.84 0.05 13.80
CA PRO A 143 -6.78 -1.06 13.87
C PRO A 143 -8.07 -0.73 13.10
N THR A 144 -8.84 -1.73 12.75
CA THR A 144 -10.12 -1.59 12.04
C THR A 144 -11.08 -0.62 12.75
N GLU A 145 -11.04 -0.55 14.08
CA GLU A 145 -11.87 0.32 14.92
C GLU A 145 -11.65 1.82 14.70
N ILE A 146 -10.49 2.21 14.13
CA ILE A 146 -10.18 3.61 13.79
C ILE A 146 -10.35 3.92 12.29
N THR A 147 -10.93 3.01 11.53
CA THR A 147 -11.12 3.13 10.08
C THR A 147 -9.79 2.98 9.32
N ASP A 148 -9.24 1.76 9.30
CA ASP A 148 -8.03 1.31 8.61
C ASP A 148 -6.72 1.86 9.19
N ALA A 149 -6.41 3.15 9.08
CA ALA A 149 -5.18 3.73 9.63
C ALA A 149 -5.40 5.11 10.25
N CYS A 150 -4.61 5.44 11.28
CA CYS A 150 -4.67 6.72 11.98
C CYS A 150 -3.31 7.39 12.16
N THR A 151 -2.23 6.70 11.82
CA THR A 151 -0.88 7.29 11.80
C THR A 151 -0.13 6.86 10.55
N TYR A 152 0.85 7.65 10.15
CA TYR A 152 1.75 7.32 9.06
C TYR A 152 3.16 7.83 9.32
N TYR A 153 4.12 7.13 8.72
CA TYR A 153 5.51 7.54 8.68
C TYR A 153 6.02 7.49 7.24
N ILE A 154 6.42 8.63 6.68
CA ILE A 154 7.11 8.67 5.40
C ILE A 154 8.56 8.25 5.61
N VAL A 155 9.01 7.26 4.82
CA VAL A 155 10.36 6.71 4.93
C VAL A 155 11.35 7.63 4.22
N ASP A 156 11.72 8.70 4.91
CA ASP A 156 12.52 9.84 4.43
C ASP A 156 14.04 9.70 4.68
N ARG A 157 14.47 8.65 5.38
CA ARG A 157 15.87 8.35 5.65
C ARG A 157 16.22 6.89 5.41
N GLU A 158 17.49 6.57 5.45
CA GLU A 158 17.95 5.19 5.46
C GLU A 158 17.74 4.54 6.83
N PHE A 159 17.37 3.27 6.81
CA PHE A 159 17.26 2.41 7.98
C PHE A 159 18.16 1.20 7.80
N SER A 160 18.85 0.79 8.87
CA SER A 160 19.53 -0.50 8.86
C SER A 160 18.55 -1.66 8.78
N ASP A 161 19.00 -2.81 8.31
CA ASP A 161 18.14 -3.98 8.11
C ASP A 161 17.39 -4.43 9.38
N ASP A 162 18.01 -4.24 10.54
CA ASP A 162 17.52 -4.68 11.86
C ASP A 162 16.84 -3.54 12.67
N GLU A 163 16.85 -2.32 12.16
CA GLU A 163 16.19 -1.17 12.82
C GLU A 163 14.67 -1.26 12.71
N PRO A 164 13.90 -0.97 13.77
CA PRO A 164 12.45 -0.93 13.65
C PRO A 164 11.99 0.29 12.84
N LEU A 165 11.00 0.09 11.97
CA LEU A 165 10.37 1.18 11.24
C LEU A 165 9.34 1.88 12.14
N PRO A 166 9.36 3.23 12.26
CA PRO A 166 8.34 3.96 13.01
C PRO A 166 6.93 3.76 12.44
N ILE A 167 5.92 3.81 13.31
CA ILE A 167 4.50 3.85 12.90
C ILE A 167 4.00 5.28 12.66
N GLY A 168 4.83 6.28 12.94
CA GLY A 168 4.57 7.68 12.64
C GLY A 168 3.73 8.43 13.68
N ILE A 169 3.14 9.50 13.20
CA ILE A 169 2.26 10.41 13.96
C ILE A 169 0.90 10.51 13.25
N PRO A 170 -0.14 10.97 13.95
CA PRO A 170 -1.46 11.24 13.35
C PRO A 170 -1.40 12.29 12.26
#